data_98f9ade8dd6fd0e2194ad12a98941f22
#
_entry.id   98f9ade8dd6fd0e2194ad12a98941f22
#
_cell.length_a   1.000
_cell.length_b   1.000
_cell.length_c   1.000
_cell.angle_alpha   90.00
_cell.angle_beta   90.00
_cell.angle_gamma   90.00
#
_symmetry.space_group_name_H-M   'P 1'
#
loop_
_entity.id
_entity.type
_entity.pdbx_description
1 polymer ?
#
loop_
_entity_poly.entity_id
_entity_poly.type
_entity_poly.pdbx_seq_one_letter_code
_entity_poly.pdbx_strand_id
1 'polypeptide(L)'
;MCLNEIKSKADENTELFKNMSTYLNEIRTLNSTRYIYTATRNEDGRLIYVVDGLDPSAGDVRHPGDPIEKEMVPYIEKALSGKTVYSQDIVDTTWGPIFTACYPVTAEDGSNEVIGAFCIEMDMQKAYGMVEKTNKLSIVLGCITACILLILCTCGYSAYKKQKENEQKQQKLLQEAARLADSANKAKSTFLFNMSHDIRTPMNAIIGYAELGEKHLKEPTILEDYFEKILLCGKKMLHLIDNILELARIENNQATLDETITDVSKNFDLCIDMFRKPIEEKHQTLKVNKNIRYPYLHMDDARSSEITINILSNAVKYTGEGGNISCTLNQYPGEKEGWSVLELIIADNGIGMSEEFQKHIFESFSQERSSSDSGIEGSGLGMGIVKKLVDLMNGKITVQSKPGAGSTFTITLPLKIANAEERNPKHADGQLNIKKLEGKRVLLVEDNDLNAEIATELLTEEGIMIERAENGVACIDMFNKAKQNYYSLILMDIQMPIMNGYEASRRIRELKDGNKSQIPIVAMTANAFEEDKKMALASGMNDHVAKPIDMNVLLPTIMKYM
;
A
#
# COMPACT_ATOMS: atom_id res chain seq x y z
N MET A 1 10.96 43.17 9.63
CA MET A 1 12.09 42.90 8.72
C MET A 1 12.40 44.07 7.79
N CYS A 2 11.39 44.76 7.27
CA CYS A 2 11.59 45.79 6.23
C CYS A 2 12.31 47.09 6.66
N LEU A 3 12.19 47.57 7.92
CA LEU A 3 12.84 48.80 8.36
C LEU A 3 14.37 48.74 8.42
N ASN A 4 14.94 47.54 8.54
CA ASN A 4 16.40 47.32 8.59
C ASN A 4 17.05 47.27 7.20
N GLU A 5 16.27 47.19 6.12
CA GLU A 5 16.76 47.09 4.75
C GLU A 5 16.86 48.46 4.06
N ILE A 6 16.18 49.48 4.61
CA ILE A 6 16.16 50.81 4.03
C ILE A 6 17.00 51.75 4.94
N LYS A 7 18.23 52.06 4.53
CA LYS A 7 19.20 52.82 5.35
C LYS A 7 19.79 54.06 4.67
N SER A 8 19.61 54.18 3.37
CA SER A 8 20.25 55.22 2.59
C SER A 8 19.36 55.72 1.44
N LYS A 9 19.70 56.87 0.90
CA LYS A 9 19.02 57.42 -0.30
C LYS A 9 19.02 56.50 -1.50
N ALA A 10 19.98 55.57 -1.59
CA ALA A 10 20.04 54.58 -2.70
C ALA A 10 18.83 53.61 -2.63
N ASP A 11 18.28 53.38 -1.46
CA ASP A 11 17.21 52.42 -1.22
C ASP A 11 15.82 52.92 -1.66
N GLU A 12 15.71 54.22 -2.02
CA GLU A 12 14.48 54.82 -2.55
C GLU A 12 13.96 54.17 -3.83
N ASN A 13 14.87 53.56 -4.61
CA ASN A 13 14.50 52.89 -5.83
C ASN A 13 13.96 51.48 -5.62
N THR A 14 14.04 50.94 -4.42
CA THR A 14 13.52 49.61 -4.10
C THR A 14 11.99 49.59 -4.12
N GLU A 15 11.45 48.45 -4.57
CA GLU A 15 9.99 48.25 -4.59
C GLU A 15 9.40 48.31 -3.16
N LEU A 16 10.16 47.87 -2.18
CA LEU A 16 9.82 47.90 -0.77
C LEU A 16 9.61 49.35 -0.27
N PHE A 17 10.59 50.21 -0.53
CA PHE A 17 10.49 51.63 -0.15
C PHE A 17 9.28 52.31 -0.81
N LYS A 18 9.09 52.10 -2.11
CA LYS A 18 7.99 52.72 -2.87
C LYS A 18 6.63 52.29 -2.33
N ASN A 19 6.46 51.02 -2.02
CA ASN A 19 5.22 50.49 -1.46
C ASN A 19 4.95 51.09 -0.07
N MET A 20 5.98 51.14 0.79
CA MET A 20 5.84 51.73 2.13
C MET A 20 5.55 53.23 2.08
N SER A 21 6.27 54.00 1.26
CA SER A 21 6.05 55.44 1.11
C SER A 21 4.65 55.73 0.56
N THR A 22 4.21 55.01 -0.45
CA THR A 22 2.83 55.13 -0.97
C THR A 22 1.79 54.87 0.11
N TYR A 23 1.97 53.78 0.86
CA TYR A 23 1.05 53.42 1.95
C TYR A 23 1.01 54.47 3.06
N LEU A 24 2.18 54.99 3.47
CA LEU A 24 2.23 56.07 4.48
C LEU A 24 1.61 57.35 3.95
N ASN A 25 1.78 57.68 2.67
CA ASN A 25 1.16 58.85 2.05
C ASN A 25 -0.38 58.74 1.99
N GLU A 26 -0.89 57.54 1.67
CA GLU A 26 -2.33 57.30 1.71
C GLU A 26 -2.90 57.50 3.13
N ILE A 27 -2.25 56.91 4.15
CA ILE A 27 -2.65 57.10 5.55
C ILE A 27 -2.60 58.59 5.93
N ARG A 28 -1.54 59.28 5.56
CA ARG A 28 -1.35 60.70 5.83
C ARG A 28 -2.48 61.57 5.23
N THR A 29 -2.80 61.30 3.95
CA THR A 29 -3.85 62.05 3.24
C THR A 29 -5.24 61.79 3.78
N LEU A 30 -5.53 60.51 4.12
CA LEU A 30 -6.80 60.12 4.73
C LEU A 30 -7.04 60.73 6.10
N ASN A 31 -5.99 60.95 6.89
CA ASN A 31 -6.10 61.47 8.26
C ASN A 31 -5.80 62.97 8.40
N SER A 32 -5.56 63.67 7.28
CA SER A 32 -5.20 65.12 7.30
C SER A 32 -3.99 65.39 8.19
N THR A 33 -3.07 64.45 8.34
CA THR A 33 -1.84 64.61 9.12
C THR A 33 -0.80 65.37 8.29
N ARG A 34 0.05 66.16 8.93
CA ARG A 34 1.08 66.90 8.17
C ARG A 34 2.21 65.97 7.73
N TYR A 35 2.78 65.22 8.68
CA TYR A 35 3.86 64.28 8.43
C TYR A 35 3.56 62.90 9.06
N ILE A 36 3.90 61.84 8.34
CA ILE A 36 3.94 60.46 8.83
C ILE A 36 5.22 59.85 8.30
N TYR A 37 6.06 59.31 9.21
CA TYR A 37 7.33 58.71 8.80
C TYR A 37 7.76 57.61 9.77
N THR A 38 8.74 56.83 9.35
CA THR A 38 9.42 55.84 10.18
C THR A 38 10.87 56.27 10.44
N ALA A 39 11.40 55.92 11.61
CA ALA A 39 12.76 56.24 12.01
C ALA A 39 13.45 55.04 12.66
N THR A 40 14.77 54.94 12.45
CA THR A 40 15.61 53.92 13.10
C THR A 40 16.99 54.48 13.43
N ARG A 41 17.89 53.62 14.00
CA ARG A 41 19.32 53.95 14.16
C ARG A 41 20.11 53.39 12.99
N ASN A 42 21.02 54.20 12.46
CA ASN A 42 22.04 53.71 11.50
C ASN A 42 23.19 52.97 12.24
N GLU A 43 24.15 52.50 11.49
CA GLU A 43 25.32 51.78 12.04
C GLU A 43 26.20 52.65 12.97
N ASP A 44 26.18 53.96 12.80
CA ASP A 44 26.88 54.94 13.66
C ASP A 44 26.08 55.29 14.91
N GLY A 45 24.91 54.68 15.11
CA GLY A 45 24.02 54.95 16.26
C GLY A 45 23.18 56.22 16.13
N ARG A 46 23.21 56.92 15.00
CA ARG A 46 22.42 58.14 14.76
C ARG A 46 21.00 57.80 14.33
N LEU A 47 20.05 58.58 14.77
CA LEU A 47 18.67 58.47 14.34
C LEU A 47 18.51 59.03 12.93
N ILE A 48 17.89 58.22 12.06
CA ILE A 48 17.67 58.55 10.65
C ILE A 48 16.20 58.28 10.27
N TYR A 49 15.74 58.99 9.25
CA TYR A 49 14.50 58.65 8.56
C TYR A 49 14.67 57.35 7.77
N VAL A 50 13.62 56.55 7.74
CA VAL A 50 13.58 55.31 6.94
C VAL A 50 12.62 55.47 5.78
N VAL A 51 11.35 55.81 6.06
CA VAL A 51 10.34 56.08 5.04
C VAL A 51 9.52 57.29 5.46
N ASP A 52 9.40 58.24 4.57
CA ASP A 52 8.53 59.41 4.72
C ASP A 52 7.22 59.18 3.94
N GLY A 53 6.11 59.49 4.53
CA GLY A 53 4.77 59.45 3.93
C GLY A 53 4.38 60.70 3.16
N LEU A 54 5.30 61.60 2.86
CA LEU A 54 5.05 62.71 1.93
C LEU A 54 5.09 62.21 0.47
N ASP A 55 4.39 62.93 -0.41
CA ASP A 55 4.54 62.75 -1.84
C ASP A 55 6.01 63.01 -2.22
N PRO A 56 6.66 62.16 -2.99
CA PRO A 56 8.07 62.34 -3.39
C PRO A 56 8.37 63.65 -4.12
N SER A 57 7.34 64.33 -4.62
CA SER A 57 7.45 65.66 -5.26
C SER A 57 7.36 66.80 -4.27
N ALA A 58 7.05 66.55 -2.99
CA ALA A 58 6.94 67.58 -1.96
C ALA A 58 8.33 68.15 -1.62
N GLY A 59 8.42 69.44 -1.45
CA GLY A 59 9.70 70.11 -1.22
C GLY A 59 10.32 69.87 0.17
N ASP A 60 9.57 69.27 1.07
CA ASP A 60 9.93 68.99 2.46
C ASP A 60 10.02 67.45 2.77
N VAL A 61 10.01 66.60 1.73
CA VAL A 61 10.16 65.17 1.88
C VAL A 61 11.54 64.80 2.44
N ARG A 62 11.58 63.84 3.35
CA ARG A 62 12.80 63.25 3.92
C ARG A 62 13.19 61.95 3.22
N HIS A 63 14.48 61.87 2.93
CA HIS A 63 15.05 60.69 2.27
C HIS A 63 15.54 59.68 3.32
N PRO A 64 15.58 58.40 2.99
CA PRO A 64 16.21 57.39 3.83
C PRO A 64 17.67 57.73 4.14
N GLY A 65 18.00 57.72 5.43
CA GLY A 65 19.32 58.12 5.90
C GLY A 65 19.44 59.59 6.31
N ASP A 66 18.46 60.46 6.02
CA ASP A 66 18.44 61.82 6.52
C ASP A 66 18.39 61.86 8.04
N PRO A 67 19.12 62.77 8.72
CA PRO A 67 19.12 62.85 10.16
C PRO A 67 17.77 63.39 10.68
N ILE A 68 17.33 62.81 11.78
CA ILE A 68 16.14 63.29 12.51
C ILE A 68 16.46 64.68 13.15
N GLU A 69 15.49 65.56 13.13
CA GLU A 69 15.56 66.86 13.80
C GLU A 69 15.81 66.69 15.30
N LYS A 70 16.64 67.59 15.89
CA LYS A 70 17.04 67.49 17.30
C LYS A 70 15.87 67.53 18.28
N GLU A 71 14.81 68.22 17.94
CA GLU A 71 13.59 68.37 18.74
C GLU A 71 12.81 67.04 18.79
N MET A 72 12.93 66.18 17.76
CA MET A 72 12.23 64.89 17.66
C MET A 72 13.00 63.74 18.32
N VAL A 73 14.33 63.89 18.49
CA VAL A 73 15.20 62.87 19.06
C VAL A 73 14.66 62.26 20.38
N PRO A 74 14.24 63.08 21.39
CA PRO A 74 13.77 62.54 22.67
C PRO A 74 12.51 61.67 22.56
N TYR A 75 11.67 61.91 21.58
CA TYR A 75 10.44 61.16 21.35
C TYR A 75 10.72 59.84 20.66
N ILE A 76 11.55 59.85 19.64
CA ILE A 76 11.96 58.67 18.91
C ILE A 76 12.80 57.75 19.79
N GLU A 77 13.72 58.29 20.62
CA GLU A 77 14.52 57.52 21.59
C GLU A 77 13.63 56.71 22.57
N LYS A 78 12.59 57.38 23.07
CA LYS A 78 11.62 56.72 23.95
C LYS A 78 10.83 55.65 23.21
N ALA A 79 10.42 55.90 21.95
CA ALA A 79 9.73 54.92 21.12
C ALA A 79 10.64 53.69 20.85
N LEU A 80 11.91 53.93 20.54
CA LEU A 80 12.91 52.86 20.37
C LEU A 80 13.18 52.06 21.64
N SER A 81 12.91 52.65 22.84
CA SER A 81 12.95 51.89 24.10
C SER A 81 11.68 51.04 24.36
N GLY A 82 10.80 50.91 23.35
CA GLY A 82 9.59 50.09 23.43
C GLY A 82 8.38 50.82 24.02
N LYS A 83 8.43 52.16 24.15
CA LYS A 83 7.35 52.95 24.74
C LYS A 83 6.71 53.84 23.70
N THR A 84 5.39 53.82 23.61
CA THR A 84 4.64 54.82 22.85
C THR A 84 4.76 56.20 23.53
N VAL A 85 5.06 57.21 22.76
CA VAL A 85 5.33 58.56 23.28
C VAL A 85 4.51 59.58 22.52
N TYR A 86 3.95 60.51 23.26
CA TYR A 86 3.27 61.71 22.75
C TYR A 86 3.97 62.95 23.29
N SER A 87 4.04 63.99 22.46
CA SER A 87 4.42 65.28 23.01
C SER A 87 3.31 65.81 23.96
N GLN A 88 3.68 66.21 25.19
CA GLN A 88 2.73 66.79 26.14
C GLN A 88 2.44 68.24 25.80
N ASP A 89 3.43 68.92 25.19
CA ASP A 89 3.40 70.28 24.75
C ASP A 89 3.66 70.36 23.24
N ILE A 90 3.39 71.55 22.69
CA ILE A 90 3.73 71.82 21.30
C ILE A 90 5.24 71.81 21.16
N VAL A 91 5.73 71.03 20.20
CA VAL A 91 7.15 70.99 19.87
C VAL A 91 7.42 71.97 18.75
N ASP A 92 8.22 73.00 19.05
CA ASP A 92 8.69 73.87 17.99
C ASP A 92 9.81 73.22 17.19
N THR A 93 9.51 72.92 15.94
CA THR A 93 10.48 72.34 15.00
C THR A 93 10.86 73.40 13.94
N THR A 94 11.91 73.06 13.15
CA THR A 94 12.29 73.88 11.98
C THR A 94 11.13 74.09 10.98
N TRP A 95 10.12 73.23 11.05
CA TRP A 95 8.92 73.24 10.18
C TRP A 95 7.70 73.92 10.79
N GLY A 96 7.86 74.47 11.98
CA GLY A 96 6.79 75.14 12.78
C GLY A 96 6.37 74.29 13.97
N PRO A 97 5.39 74.79 14.74
CA PRO A 97 4.89 74.13 15.94
C PRO A 97 4.10 72.88 15.56
N ILE A 98 4.52 71.75 16.06
CA ILE A 98 3.88 70.41 15.83
C ILE A 98 3.48 69.74 17.13
N PHE A 99 2.52 68.89 17.04
CA PHE A 99 2.23 67.88 18.04
C PHE A 99 2.65 66.55 17.47
N THR A 100 3.43 65.72 18.21
CA THR A 100 3.99 64.47 17.71
C THR A 100 3.60 63.27 18.56
N ALA A 101 3.45 62.15 17.92
CA ALA A 101 3.28 60.85 18.53
C ALA A 101 4.24 59.84 17.86
N CYS A 102 5.02 59.12 18.67
CA CYS A 102 5.95 58.11 18.19
C CYS A 102 5.64 56.73 18.83
N TYR A 103 5.53 55.71 17.99
CA TYR A 103 5.19 54.35 18.36
C TYR A 103 6.39 53.41 18.06
N PRO A 104 6.71 52.48 18.95
CA PRO A 104 7.72 51.46 18.67
C PRO A 104 7.25 50.52 17.56
N VAL A 105 8.15 50.19 16.64
CA VAL A 105 7.97 49.14 15.63
C VAL A 105 8.85 47.97 16.04
N THR A 106 8.24 46.80 16.27
CA THR A 106 8.93 45.60 16.71
C THR A 106 9.18 44.64 15.55
N ALA A 107 10.19 43.77 15.69
CA ALA A 107 10.48 42.73 14.72
C ALA A 107 9.36 41.68 14.67
N GLU A 108 9.11 41.14 13.48
CA GLU A 108 8.09 40.11 13.25
C GLU A 108 8.52 38.70 13.70
N ASP A 109 9.77 38.51 14.12
CA ASP A 109 10.36 37.23 14.52
C ASP A 109 9.94 36.73 15.91
N GLY A 110 9.08 37.46 16.56
CA GLY A 110 8.62 37.17 17.93
C GLY A 110 9.64 37.55 19.04
N SER A 111 10.75 38.18 18.68
CA SER A 111 11.77 38.63 19.66
C SER A 111 11.33 39.80 20.51
N ASN A 112 10.25 40.49 20.15
CA ASN A 112 9.85 41.79 20.71
C ASN A 112 10.96 42.89 20.62
N GLU A 113 11.97 42.66 19.78
CA GLU A 113 13.00 43.64 19.52
C GLU A 113 12.44 44.85 18.79
N VAL A 114 12.71 46.04 19.30
CA VAL A 114 12.28 47.28 18.66
C VAL A 114 13.26 47.65 17.55
N ILE A 115 12.81 47.54 16.31
CA ILE A 115 13.61 47.78 15.10
C ILE A 115 13.47 49.17 14.54
N GLY A 116 12.51 49.96 15.07
CA GLY A 116 12.28 51.34 14.61
C GLY A 116 11.17 52.03 15.37
N ALA A 117 10.91 53.28 14.98
CA ALA A 117 9.81 54.09 15.47
C ALA A 117 8.93 54.56 14.30
N PHE A 118 7.63 54.53 14.50
CA PHE A 118 6.64 55.11 13.61
C PHE A 118 6.14 56.41 14.20
N CYS A 119 6.34 57.54 13.49
CA CYS A 119 6.03 58.87 13.97
C CYS A 119 4.94 59.54 13.14
N ILE A 120 4.01 60.21 13.85
CA ILE A 120 2.90 60.98 13.29
C ILE A 120 3.01 62.41 13.83
N GLU A 121 3.03 63.39 12.92
CA GLU A 121 3.12 64.82 13.29
C GLU A 121 1.94 65.62 12.75
N MET A 122 1.35 66.45 13.63
CA MET A 122 0.21 67.31 13.32
C MET A 122 0.60 68.77 13.38
N ASP A 123 0.24 69.55 12.33
CA ASP A 123 0.47 70.99 12.26
C ASP A 123 -0.45 71.77 13.27
N MET A 124 0.18 72.38 14.23
CA MET A 124 -0.52 73.08 15.28
C MET A 124 -0.93 74.51 14.89
N GLN A 125 -0.37 75.08 13.83
CA GLN A 125 -0.85 76.39 13.35
C GLN A 125 -2.29 76.34 12.86
N LYS A 126 -2.68 75.29 12.18
CA LYS A 126 -4.09 75.02 11.79
C LYS A 126 -4.92 74.54 12.96
N ALA A 127 -4.31 73.80 13.90
CA ALA A 127 -5.00 73.24 15.05
C ALA A 127 -5.38 74.36 16.11
N TYR A 128 -4.55 75.42 16.28
CA TYR A 128 -4.93 76.52 17.17
C TYR A 128 -6.26 77.16 16.79
N GLY A 129 -6.57 77.20 15.49
CA GLY A 129 -7.89 77.66 15.03
C GLY A 129 -9.03 76.65 15.26
N MET A 130 -8.70 75.41 15.39
CA MET A 130 -9.63 74.31 15.67
C MET A 130 -9.69 73.90 17.14
N VAL A 131 -8.60 74.15 17.92
CA VAL A 131 -8.48 73.73 19.33
C VAL A 131 -9.54 74.44 20.23
N GLU A 132 -9.95 75.65 19.93
CA GLU A 132 -11.09 76.25 20.63
C GLU A 132 -12.42 75.54 20.39
N LYS A 133 -12.52 74.79 19.26
CA LYS A 133 -13.74 74.01 18.90
C LYS A 133 -13.65 72.49 19.07
N THR A 134 -12.46 71.90 19.22
CA THR A 134 -12.35 70.43 19.01
C THR A 134 -11.40 69.66 19.93
N ASN A 135 -11.10 70.10 21.16
CA ASN A 135 -10.25 69.42 22.14
C ASN A 135 -10.65 67.93 22.41
N LYS A 136 -11.89 67.58 22.16
CA LYS A 136 -12.38 66.18 22.28
C LYS A 136 -12.20 65.35 21.00
N LEU A 137 -12.18 66.00 19.82
CA LEU A 137 -12.15 65.27 18.53
C LEU A 137 -10.74 64.76 18.17
N SER A 138 -9.70 65.56 18.52
CA SER A 138 -8.31 65.24 18.25
C SER A 138 -7.81 64.03 19.06
N ILE A 139 -8.28 63.90 20.31
CA ILE A 139 -7.95 62.70 21.15
C ILE A 139 -8.65 61.46 20.61
N VAL A 140 -9.90 61.58 20.16
CA VAL A 140 -10.67 60.46 19.59
C VAL A 140 -10.05 59.97 18.26
N LEU A 141 -9.58 60.92 17.42
CA LEU A 141 -8.96 60.55 16.13
C LEU A 141 -7.61 59.82 16.32
N GLY A 142 -6.79 60.30 17.29
CA GLY A 142 -5.55 59.60 17.67
C GLY A 142 -5.79 58.20 18.25
N CYS A 143 -6.85 58.04 19.05
CA CYS A 143 -7.25 56.75 19.57
C CYS A 143 -7.78 55.79 18.45
N ILE A 144 -8.54 56.34 17.48
CA ILE A 144 -9.06 55.55 16.37
C ILE A 144 -7.93 55.01 15.47
N THR A 145 -6.94 55.87 15.14
CA THR A 145 -5.78 55.43 14.34
C THR A 145 -4.91 54.42 15.08
N ALA A 146 -4.71 54.64 16.40
CA ALA A 146 -4.01 53.65 17.23
C ALA A 146 -4.77 52.30 17.29
N CYS A 147 -6.09 52.33 17.41
CA CYS A 147 -6.93 51.14 17.38
C CYS A 147 -6.87 50.41 16.02
N ILE A 148 -6.89 51.13 14.90
CA ILE A 148 -6.79 50.54 13.56
C ILE A 148 -5.43 49.86 13.36
N LEU A 149 -4.34 50.52 13.78
CA LEU A 149 -3.00 49.93 13.73
C LEU A 149 -2.89 48.69 14.62
N LEU A 150 -3.48 48.75 15.82
CA LEU A 150 -3.49 47.58 16.72
C LEU A 150 -4.28 46.40 16.10
N ILE A 151 -5.40 46.69 15.46
CA ILE A 151 -6.20 45.67 14.75
C ILE A 151 -5.42 45.08 13.58
N LEU A 152 -4.74 45.90 12.77
CA LEU A 152 -3.92 45.43 11.67
C LEU A 152 -2.76 44.55 12.15
N CYS A 153 -2.09 44.98 13.23
CA CYS A 153 -1.00 44.17 13.84
C CYS A 153 -1.51 42.86 14.42
N THR A 154 -2.67 42.86 15.10
CA THR A 154 -3.25 41.63 15.65
C THR A 154 -3.75 40.68 14.56
N CYS A 155 -4.36 41.23 13.50
CA CYS A 155 -4.76 40.46 12.34
C CYS A 155 -3.54 39.85 11.61
N GLY A 156 -2.49 40.63 11.37
CA GLY A 156 -1.24 40.19 10.78
C GLY A 156 -0.56 39.10 11.62
N TYR A 157 -0.49 39.31 12.94
CA TYR A 157 0.06 38.32 13.86
C TYR A 157 -0.75 37.00 13.87
N SER A 158 -2.08 37.09 13.87
CA SER A 158 -2.94 35.91 13.85
C SER A 158 -2.82 35.13 12.53
N ALA A 159 -2.73 35.87 11.40
CA ALA A 159 -2.51 35.27 10.08
C ALA A 159 -1.14 34.56 10.02
N TYR A 160 -0.07 35.21 10.49
CA TYR A 160 1.27 34.61 10.58
C TYR A 160 1.31 33.38 11.48
N LYS A 161 0.68 33.44 12.66
CA LYS A 161 0.58 32.31 13.57
C LYS A 161 -0.12 31.12 12.92
N LYS A 162 -1.23 31.36 12.24
CA LYS A 162 -1.99 30.33 11.51
C LYS A 162 -1.18 29.73 10.36
N GLN A 163 -0.44 30.56 9.63
CA GLN A 163 0.46 30.08 8.57
C GLN A 163 1.56 29.17 9.14
N LYS A 164 2.22 29.60 10.21
CA LYS A 164 3.27 28.83 10.89
C LYS A 164 2.76 27.48 11.45
N GLU A 165 1.55 27.49 12.02
CA GLU A 165 0.90 26.25 12.49
C GLU A 165 0.59 25.30 11.31
N ASN A 166 0.15 25.85 10.17
CA ASN A 166 -0.09 25.04 8.96
C ASN A 166 1.22 24.48 8.38
N GLU A 167 2.28 25.27 8.31
CA GLU A 167 3.60 24.81 7.86
C GLU A 167 4.16 23.69 8.75
N GLN A 168 4.04 23.85 10.08
CA GLN A 168 4.44 22.80 11.02
C GLN A 168 3.61 21.53 10.87
N LYS A 169 2.31 21.67 10.60
CA LYS A 169 1.44 20.53 10.36
C LYS A 169 1.79 19.81 9.06
N GLN A 170 2.06 20.56 8.00
CA GLN A 170 2.52 19.99 6.72
C GLN A 170 3.88 19.30 6.85
N GLN A 171 4.84 19.89 7.57
CA GLN A 171 6.13 19.27 7.82
C GLN A 171 6.00 17.95 8.59
N LYS A 172 5.15 17.90 9.62
CA LYS A 172 4.89 16.65 10.36
C LYS A 172 4.28 15.57 9.45
N LEU A 173 3.29 15.94 8.64
CA LEU A 173 2.68 15.00 7.69
C LEU A 173 3.69 14.50 6.66
N LEU A 174 4.56 15.39 6.16
CA LEU A 174 5.60 15.02 5.21
C LEU A 174 6.64 14.08 5.83
N GLN A 175 7.05 14.35 7.07
CA GLN A 175 7.97 13.47 7.82
C GLN A 175 7.36 12.10 8.10
N GLU A 176 6.08 12.06 8.45
CA GLU A 176 5.36 10.80 8.68
C GLU A 176 5.19 10.01 7.38
N ALA A 177 4.82 10.67 6.28
CA ALA A 177 4.76 10.04 4.96
C ALA A 177 6.13 9.52 4.49
N ALA A 178 7.20 10.29 4.69
CA ALA A 178 8.56 9.87 4.36
C ALA A 178 9.00 8.67 5.22
N ARG A 179 8.68 8.64 6.51
CA ARG A 179 8.97 7.51 7.39
C ARG A 179 8.20 6.25 6.97
N LEU A 180 6.94 6.40 6.61
CA LEU A 180 6.13 5.27 6.11
C LEU A 180 6.68 4.74 4.79
N ALA A 181 7.06 5.61 3.86
CA ALA A 181 7.67 5.24 2.59
C ALA A 181 9.03 4.53 2.79
N ASP A 182 9.87 5.01 3.70
CA ASP A 182 11.16 4.37 4.01
C ASP A 182 10.97 3.00 4.67
N SER A 183 10.02 2.87 5.60
CA SER A 183 9.70 1.58 6.21
C SER A 183 9.15 0.59 5.18
N ALA A 184 8.26 1.02 4.28
CA ALA A 184 7.74 0.19 3.19
C ALA A 184 8.85 -0.24 2.21
N ASN A 185 9.78 0.66 1.88
CA ASN A 185 10.91 0.34 0.99
C ASN A 185 11.91 -0.63 1.63
N LYS A 186 12.17 -0.48 2.95
CA LYS A 186 12.98 -1.45 3.72
C LYS A 186 12.30 -2.82 3.77
N ALA A 187 11.00 -2.87 4.03
CA ALA A 187 10.24 -4.12 4.03
C ALA A 187 10.32 -4.79 2.65
N LYS A 188 10.13 -4.03 1.55
CA LYS A 188 10.28 -4.53 0.17
C LYS A 188 11.69 -5.05 -0.13
N SER A 189 12.73 -4.37 0.34
CA SER A 189 14.12 -4.81 0.13
C SER A 189 14.42 -6.10 0.90
N THR A 190 13.96 -6.19 2.15
CA THR A 190 14.08 -7.40 2.97
C THR A 190 13.31 -8.56 2.35
N PHE A 191 12.13 -8.30 1.81
CA PHE A 191 11.33 -9.23 1.03
C PHE A 191 12.13 -9.86 -0.12
N LEU A 192 12.67 -9.02 -1.02
CA LEU A 192 13.44 -9.50 -2.18
C LEU A 192 14.69 -10.29 -1.77
N PHE A 193 15.35 -9.89 -0.70
CA PHE A 193 16.51 -10.59 -0.17
C PHE A 193 16.14 -11.99 0.34
N ASN A 194 15.12 -12.08 1.19
CA ASN A 194 14.66 -13.36 1.74
C ASN A 194 14.15 -14.29 0.63
N MET A 195 13.39 -13.76 -0.34
CA MET A 195 12.93 -14.50 -1.51
C MET A 195 14.08 -15.12 -2.30
N SER A 196 15.12 -14.32 -2.56
CA SER A 196 16.29 -14.80 -3.30
C SER A 196 17.00 -15.93 -2.55
N HIS A 197 17.05 -15.86 -1.22
CA HIS A 197 17.62 -16.92 -0.39
C HIS A 197 16.77 -18.20 -0.44
N ASP A 198 15.45 -18.06 -0.23
CA ASP A 198 14.52 -19.20 -0.12
C ASP A 198 14.31 -19.93 -1.45
N ILE A 199 14.47 -19.22 -2.58
CA ILE A 199 14.50 -19.83 -3.92
C ILE A 199 15.86 -20.51 -4.18
N ARG A 200 16.97 -19.90 -3.78
CA ARG A 200 18.32 -20.43 -4.04
C ARG A 200 18.58 -21.74 -3.31
N THR A 201 18.07 -21.89 -2.09
CA THR A 201 18.31 -23.09 -1.26
C THR A 201 17.79 -24.37 -1.92
N PRO A 202 16.49 -24.50 -2.30
CA PRO A 202 15.99 -25.69 -3.00
C PRO A 202 16.59 -25.85 -4.38
N MET A 203 16.89 -24.75 -5.10
CA MET A 203 17.53 -24.79 -6.40
C MET A 203 18.93 -25.41 -6.33
N ASN A 204 19.75 -24.99 -5.36
CA ASN A 204 21.08 -25.57 -5.15
C ASN A 204 20.99 -27.05 -4.74
N ALA A 205 19.97 -27.42 -3.97
CA ALA A 205 19.74 -28.83 -3.62
C ALA A 205 19.37 -29.68 -4.86
N ILE A 206 18.50 -29.17 -5.74
CA ILE A 206 18.17 -29.84 -7.02
C ILE A 206 19.43 -30.07 -7.85
N ILE A 207 20.23 -28.99 -8.05
CA ILE A 207 21.47 -29.07 -8.82
C ILE A 207 22.44 -30.09 -8.18
N GLY A 208 22.64 -29.97 -6.85
CA GLY A 208 23.56 -30.84 -6.13
C GLY A 208 23.16 -32.32 -6.18
N TYR A 209 21.87 -32.64 -6.01
CA TYR A 209 21.40 -34.03 -6.13
C TYR A 209 21.44 -34.55 -7.57
N ALA A 210 21.20 -33.69 -8.56
CA ALA A 210 21.37 -34.07 -9.98
C ALA A 210 22.84 -34.39 -10.31
N GLU A 211 23.81 -33.54 -9.86
CA GLU A 211 25.25 -33.80 -10.02
C GLU A 211 25.72 -35.06 -9.28
N LEU A 212 25.14 -35.33 -8.09
CA LEU A 212 25.41 -36.58 -7.35
C LEU A 212 24.81 -37.78 -8.08
N GLY A 213 23.61 -37.66 -8.64
CA GLY A 213 22.97 -38.71 -9.45
C GLY A 213 23.80 -39.08 -10.65
N GLU A 214 24.38 -38.11 -11.36
CA GLU A 214 25.29 -38.34 -12.48
C GLU A 214 26.51 -39.21 -12.09
N LYS A 215 27.01 -39.05 -10.86
CA LYS A 215 28.15 -39.85 -10.35
C LYS A 215 27.76 -41.25 -9.92
N HIS A 216 26.50 -41.50 -9.59
CA HIS A 216 25.99 -42.77 -9.06
C HIS A 216 25.03 -43.51 -10.01
N LEU A 217 25.15 -43.30 -11.33
CA LEU A 217 24.28 -43.89 -12.37
C LEU A 217 24.13 -45.42 -12.30
N LYS A 218 25.05 -46.12 -11.65
CA LYS A 218 25.03 -47.59 -11.51
C LYS A 218 24.41 -48.09 -10.19
N GLU A 219 23.90 -47.20 -9.37
CA GLU A 219 23.36 -47.48 -8.03
C GLU A 219 21.88 -47.07 -7.96
N PRO A 220 20.92 -47.89 -8.45
CA PRO A 220 19.51 -47.50 -8.63
C PRO A 220 18.86 -47.01 -7.35
N THR A 221 19.14 -47.60 -6.19
CA THR A 221 18.55 -47.22 -4.89
C THR A 221 18.99 -45.82 -4.43
N ILE A 222 20.23 -45.44 -4.73
CA ILE A 222 20.76 -44.11 -4.42
C ILE A 222 20.18 -43.07 -5.38
N LEU A 223 20.05 -43.45 -6.66
CA LEU A 223 19.41 -42.59 -7.67
C LEU A 223 17.95 -42.32 -7.31
N GLU A 224 17.20 -43.31 -6.87
CA GLU A 224 15.80 -43.16 -6.45
C GLU A 224 15.67 -42.14 -5.29
N ASP A 225 16.52 -42.23 -4.26
CA ASP A 225 16.58 -41.27 -3.15
C ASP A 225 16.93 -39.86 -3.65
N TYR A 226 17.86 -39.73 -4.61
CA TYR A 226 18.19 -38.41 -5.17
C TYR A 226 17.04 -37.82 -5.99
N PHE A 227 16.36 -38.61 -6.81
CA PHE A 227 15.19 -38.16 -7.56
C PHE A 227 14.04 -37.76 -6.64
N GLU A 228 13.77 -38.51 -5.57
CA GLU A 228 12.78 -38.10 -4.55
C GLU A 228 13.12 -36.74 -3.92
N LYS A 229 14.40 -36.52 -3.59
CA LYS A 229 14.86 -35.24 -3.04
C LYS A 229 14.76 -34.10 -4.04
N ILE A 230 15.08 -34.32 -5.32
CA ILE A 230 14.92 -33.33 -6.40
C ILE A 230 13.44 -32.97 -6.54
N LEU A 231 12.56 -33.97 -6.61
CA LEU A 231 11.11 -33.74 -6.69
C LEU A 231 10.57 -32.96 -5.47
N LEU A 232 11.02 -33.32 -4.27
CA LEU A 232 10.62 -32.63 -3.05
C LEU A 232 11.06 -31.16 -3.06
N CYS A 233 12.30 -30.90 -3.48
CA CYS A 233 12.83 -29.53 -3.59
C CYS A 233 12.10 -28.73 -4.69
N GLY A 234 11.80 -29.35 -5.84
CA GLY A 234 11.03 -28.75 -6.92
C GLY A 234 9.61 -28.36 -6.46
N LYS A 235 8.91 -29.26 -5.78
CA LYS A 235 7.58 -28.99 -5.22
C LYS A 235 7.61 -27.86 -4.19
N LYS A 236 8.62 -27.82 -3.30
CA LYS A 236 8.80 -26.72 -2.34
C LYS A 236 9.02 -25.38 -3.05
N MET A 237 9.81 -25.35 -4.12
CA MET A 237 10.09 -24.14 -4.90
C MET A 237 8.83 -23.62 -5.61
N LEU A 238 8.06 -24.51 -6.23
CA LEU A 238 6.77 -24.15 -6.85
C LEU A 238 5.81 -23.55 -5.83
N HIS A 239 5.65 -24.19 -4.68
CA HIS A 239 4.80 -23.66 -3.61
C HIS A 239 5.25 -22.28 -3.12
N LEU A 240 6.54 -22.00 -3.05
CA LEU A 240 7.06 -20.67 -2.72
C LEU A 240 6.70 -19.64 -3.80
N ILE A 241 6.86 -19.99 -5.08
CA ILE A 241 6.52 -19.11 -6.20
C ILE A 241 5.02 -18.79 -6.20
N ASP A 242 4.17 -19.80 -6.03
CA ASP A 242 2.72 -19.62 -5.97
C ASP A 242 2.30 -18.69 -4.83
N ASN A 243 2.88 -18.87 -3.65
CA ASN A 243 2.65 -18.00 -2.49
C ASN A 243 3.05 -16.54 -2.75
N ILE A 244 4.17 -16.31 -3.49
CA ILE A 244 4.64 -14.96 -3.86
C ILE A 244 3.66 -14.32 -4.85
N LEU A 245 3.27 -15.05 -5.88
CA LEU A 245 2.34 -14.58 -6.90
C LEU A 245 0.98 -14.25 -6.29
N GLU A 246 0.51 -15.09 -5.37
CA GLU A 246 -0.73 -14.86 -4.64
C GLU A 246 -0.65 -13.59 -3.77
N LEU A 247 0.41 -13.45 -2.98
CA LEU A 247 0.63 -12.26 -2.18
C LEU A 247 0.63 -10.99 -3.04
N ALA A 248 1.33 -11.02 -4.19
CA ALA A 248 1.39 -9.91 -5.11
C ALA A 248 0.02 -9.53 -5.68
N ARG A 249 -0.84 -10.50 -5.97
CA ARG A 249 -2.21 -10.26 -6.46
C ARG A 249 -3.11 -9.65 -5.39
N ILE A 250 -3.04 -10.17 -4.17
CA ILE A 250 -3.82 -9.63 -3.05
C ILE A 250 -3.38 -8.18 -2.77
N GLU A 251 -2.08 -7.88 -2.80
CA GLU A 251 -1.56 -6.52 -2.59
C GLU A 251 -1.99 -5.52 -3.67
N ASN A 252 -2.16 -5.99 -4.90
CA ASN A 252 -2.63 -5.16 -6.01
C ASN A 252 -4.16 -5.10 -6.12
N ASN A 253 -4.92 -5.62 -5.14
CA ASN A 253 -6.38 -5.74 -5.15
C ASN A 253 -6.93 -6.48 -6.39
N GLN A 254 -6.15 -7.44 -6.91
CA GLN A 254 -6.52 -8.26 -8.07
C GLN A 254 -7.06 -9.63 -7.68
N ALA A 255 -7.02 -9.99 -6.40
CA ALA A 255 -7.59 -11.24 -5.92
C ALA A 255 -9.12 -11.13 -5.84
N THR A 256 -9.80 -12.02 -6.53
CA THR A 256 -11.27 -12.19 -6.50
C THR A 256 -11.61 -13.50 -5.81
N LEU A 257 -12.74 -13.55 -5.10
CA LEU A 257 -13.28 -14.78 -4.54
C LEU A 257 -14.12 -15.52 -5.58
N ASP A 258 -13.94 -16.82 -5.69
CA ASP A 258 -14.80 -17.72 -6.46
C ASP A 258 -15.74 -18.46 -5.51
N GLU A 259 -16.82 -17.78 -5.12
CA GLU A 259 -17.81 -18.34 -4.21
C GLU A 259 -18.66 -19.42 -4.92
N THR A 260 -18.44 -20.66 -4.55
CA THR A 260 -19.22 -21.83 -4.98
C THR A 260 -20.02 -22.40 -3.81
N ILE A 261 -21.00 -23.27 -4.12
CA ILE A 261 -21.75 -23.98 -3.07
C ILE A 261 -20.89 -25.13 -2.60
N THR A 262 -20.30 -24.97 -1.42
CA THR A 262 -19.33 -25.91 -0.83
C THR A 262 -19.94 -26.62 0.36
N ASP A 263 -19.73 -27.94 0.42
CA ASP A 263 -19.93 -28.74 1.64
C ASP A 263 -18.76 -28.51 2.60
N VAL A 264 -18.98 -27.62 3.58
CA VAL A 264 -17.93 -27.20 4.52
C VAL A 264 -17.41 -28.35 5.38
N SER A 265 -18.24 -29.37 5.65
CA SER A 265 -17.81 -30.54 6.41
C SER A 265 -16.86 -31.41 5.60
N LYS A 266 -17.19 -31.65 4.33
CA LYS A 266 -16.37 -32.44 3.40
C LYS A 266 -15.06 -31.72 3.09
N ASN A 267 -15.11 -30.42 2.81
CA ASN A 267 -13.92 -29.60 2.55
C ASN A 267 -12.95 -29.64 3.75
N PHE A 268 -13.48 -29.48 4.96
CA PHE A 268 -12.67 -29.56 6.18
C PHE A 268 -12.06 -30.95 6.38
N ASP A 269 -12.82 -32.04 6.15
CA ASP A 269 -12.30 -33.41 6.26
C ASP A 269 -11.15 -33.65 5.28
N LEU A 270 -11.28 -33.19 4.04
CA LEU A 270 -10.20 -33.30 3.05
C LEU A 270 -8.91 -32.62 3.52
N CYS A 271 -9.02 -31.41 4.08
CA CYS A 271 -7.85 -30.72 4.66
C CYS A 271 -7.22 -31.51 5.81
N ILE A 272 -8.03 -32.08 6.68
CA ILE A 272 -7.55 -32.89 7.83
C ILE A 272 -6.86 -34.17 7.35
N ASP A 273 -7.44 -34.87 6.38
CA ASP A 273 -6.93 -36.15 5.89
C ASP A 273 -5.51 -36.03 5.28
N MET A 274 -5.17 -34.88 4.69
CA MET A 274 -3.82 -34.62 4.18
C MET A 274 -2.72 -34.69 5.27
N PHE A 275 -3.08 -34.43 6.52
CA PHE A 275 -2.14 -34.41 7.65
C PHE A 275 -2.16 -35.66 8.52
N ARG A 276 -3.04 -36.66 8.27
CA ARG A 276 -3.08 -37.88 9.08
C ARG A 276 -1.74 -38.60 9.10
N LYS A 277 -1.13 -38.83 7.93
CA LYS A 277 0.16 -39.52 7.82
C LYS A 277 1.29 -38.73 8.50
N PRO A 278 1.53 -37.42 8.24
CA PRO A 278 2.51 -36.63 8.99
C PRO A 278 2.33 -36.62 10.52
N ILE A 279 1.07 -36.64 10.98
CA ILE A 279 0.72 -36.66 12.41
C ILE A 279 1.06 -38.05 13.00
N GLU A 280 0.76 -39.13 12.29
CA GLU A 280 1.09 -40.51 12.70
C GLU A 280 2.60 -40.71 12.76
N GLU A 281 3.35 -40.24 11.76
CA GLU A 281 4.80 -40.32 11.71
C GLU A 281 5.49 -39.63 12.90
N LYS A 282 4.89 -38.55 13.41
CA LYS A 282 5.35 -37.83 14.61
C LYS A 282 4.70 -38.35 15.91
N HIS A 283 3.95 -39.44 15.87
CA HIS A 283 3.20 -39.97 17.03
C HIS A 283 2.33 -38.93 17.73
N GLN A 284 1.89 -37.88 17.00
CA GLN A 284 1.02 -36.83 17.52
C GLN A 284 -0.42 -37.31 17.61
N THR A 285 -1.22 -36.69 18.51
CA THR A 285 -2.65 -36.99 18.65
C THR A 285 -3.47 -35.89 18.01
N LEU A 286 -4.37 -36.24 17.09
CA LEU A 286 -5.30 -35.32 16.46
C LEU A 286 -6.72 -35.51 16.98
N LYS A 287 -7.32 -34.46 17.51
CA LYS A 287 -8.72 -34.42 17.92
C LYS A 287 -9.52 -33.51 16.98
N VAL A 288 -10.56 -34.06 16.36
CA VAL A 288 -11.42 -33.32 15.42
C VAL A 288 -12.85 -33.23 15.99
N ASN A 289 -13.39 -32.00 16.03
CA ASN A 289 -14.77 -31.75 16.46
C ASN A 289 -15.48 -30.91 15.39
N LYS A 290 -16.74 -31.24 15.10
CA LYS A 290 -17.56 -30.50 14.15
C LYS A 290 -18.95 -30.22 14.71
N ASN A 291 -19.38 -28.96 14.74
CA ASN A 291 -20.71 -28.50 15.15
C ASN A 291 -21.31 -27.67 14.03
N ILE A 292 -21.76 -28.33 12.97
CA ILE A 292 -22.25 -27.71 11.73
C ILE A 292 -23.77 -27.89 11.67
N ARG A 293 -24.48 -26.77 11.49
CA ARG A 293 -25.93 -26.74 11.34
C ARG A 293 -26.35 -26.66 9.86
N TYR A 294 -25.62 -25.89 9.07
CA TYR A 294 -25.86 -25.67 7.64
C TYR A 294 -24.62 -26.13 6.84
N PRO A 295 -24.62 -27.36 6.31
CA PRO A 295 -23.41 -27.92 5.69
C PRO A 295 -23.03 -27.26 4.37
N TYR A 296 -23.98 -26.64 3.65
CA TYR A 296 -23.72 -26.01 2.34
C TYR A 296 -23.74 -24.50 2.46
N LEU A 297 -22.60 -23.89 2.15
CA LEU A 297 -22.39 -22.45 2.19
C LEU A 297 -21.85 -21.96 0.84
N HIS A 298 -22.11 -20.68 0.50
CA HIS A 298 -21.39 -19.99 -0.56
C HIS A 298 -20.00 -19.63 -0.04
N MET A 299 -18.98 -20.29 -0.52
CA MET A 299 -17.61 -20.16 -0.05
C MET A 299 -16.63 -20.47 -1.19
N ASP A 300 -15.51 -19.78 -1.21
CA ASP A 300 -14.37 -20.17 -2.01
C ASP A 300 -13.66 -21.34 -1.29
N ASP A 301 -13.85 -22.55 -1.82
CA ASP A 301 -13.36 -23.79 -1.23
C ASP A 301 -11.83 -23.89 -1.27
N ALA A 302 -11.21 -23.40 -2.35
CA ALA A 302 -9.76 -23.39 -2.51
C ALA A 302 -9.10 -22.48 -1.46
N ARG A 303 -9.62 -21.25 -1.31
CA ARG A 303 -9.12 -20.28 -0.33
C ARG A 303 -9.34 -20.72 1.11
N SER A 304 -10.49 -21.29 1.40
CA SER A 304 -10.80 -21.85 2.71
C SER A 304 -9.89 -23.02 3.06
N SER A 305 -9.63 -23.89 2.08
CA SER A 305 -8.68 -25.02 2.24
C SER A 305 -7.26 -24.49 2.49
N GLU A 306 -6.81 -23.49 1.75
CA GLU A 306 -5.50 -22.87 1.91
C GLU A 306 -5.29 -22.28 3.31
N ILE A 307 -6.29 -21.57 3.84
CA ILE A 307 -6.28 -21.06 5.22
C ILE A 307 -6.10 -22.23 6.20
N THR A 308 -6.91 -23.29 6.06
CA THR A 308 -6.89 -24.44 6.97
C THR A 308 -5.56 -25.18 6.91
N ILE A 309 -5.05 -25.46 5.71
CA ILE A 309 -3.79 -26.15 5.47
C ILE A 309 -2.60 -25.39 6.05
N ASN A 310 -2.54 -24.07 5.85
CA ASN A 310 -1.43 -23.26 6.36
C ASN A 310 -1.35 -23.30 7.90
N ILE A 311 -2.49 -23.20 8.59
CA ILE A 311 -2.51 -23.22 10.05
C ILE A 311 -2.26 -24.63 10.59
N LEU A 312 -2.86 -25.66 9.99
CA LEU A 312 -2.68 -27.03 10.41
C LEU A 312 -1.24 -27.53 10.16
N SER A 313 -0.65 -27.14 9.03
CA SER A 313 0.76 -27.38 8.73
C SER A 313 1.68 -26.81 9.81
N ASN A 314 1.41 -25.57 10.26
CA ASN A 314 2.15 -24.94 11.34
C ASN A 314 1.95 -25.70 12.66
N ALA A 315 0.72 -26.09 12.99
CA ALA A 315 0.44 -26.89 14.19
C ALA A 315 1.23 -28.20 14.20
N VAL A 316 1.22 -28.98 13.10
CA VAL A 316 1.97 -30.23 12.95
C VAL A 316 3.48 -30.00 13.01
N LYS A 317 3.94 -28.92 12.41
CA LYS A 317 5.36 -28.55 12.33
C LYS A 317 5.94 -28.19 13.69
N TYR A 318 5.26 -27.33 14.45
CA TYR A 318 5.75 -26.75 15.70
C TYR A 318 5.32 -27.55 16.95
N THR A 319 4.53 -28.59 16.80
CA THR A 319 4.24 -29.57 17.85
C THR A 319 5.29 -30.66 17.84
N GLY A 320 5.85 -30.94 19.01
CA GLY A 320 6.84 -32.01 19.17
C GLY A 320 6.23 -33.40 19.01
N GLU A 321 7.09 -34.42 18.99
CA GLU A 321 6.68 -35.82 18.96
C GLU A 321 5.78 -36.17 20.17
N GLY A 322 4.71 -36.91 19.93
CA GLY A 322 3.73 -37.27 20.96
C GLY A 322 2.81 -36.11 21.41
N GLY A 323 2.91 -34.94 20.79
CA GLY A 323 2.08 -33.78 21.14
C GLY A 323 0.62 -33.90 20.70
N ASN A 324 -0.18 -32.88 21.06
CA ASN A 324 -1.62 -32.88 20.80
C ASN A 324 -2.01 -31.71 19.91
N ILE A 325 -2.83 -32.00 18.90
CA ILE A 325 -3.42 -31.01 18.00
C ILE A 325 -4.94 -31.18 18.05
N SER A 326 -5.67 -30.09 18.13
CA SER A 326 -7.14 -30.12 18.07
C SER A 326 -7.65 -29.17 17.00
N CYS A 327 -8.56 -29.68 16.17
CA CYS A 327 -9.23 -28.92 15.12
C CYS A 327 -10.73 -28.92 15.39
N THR A 328 -11.33 -27.74 15.54
CA THR A 328 -12.75 -27.59 15.82
C THR A 328 -13.39 -26.68 14.80
N LEU A 329 -14.46 -27.14 14.19
CA LEU A 329 -15.26 -26.38 13.23
C LEU A 329 -16.65 -26.14 13.81
N ASN A 330 -16.94 -24.91 14.21
CA ASN A 330 -18.23 -24.50 14.76
C ASN A 330 -18.97 -23.62 13.76
N GLN A 331 -20.29 -23.61 13.86
CA GLN A 331 -21.12 -22.74 13.07
C GLN A 331 -22.17 -22.05 13.95
N TYR A 332 -22.28 -20.75 13.83
CA TYR A 332 -23.20 -19.89 14.55
C TYR A 332 -24.14 -19.16 13.61
N PRO A 333 -25.33 -18.73 14.05
CA PRO A 333 -26.18 -17.85 13.26
C PRO A 333 -25.45 -16.55 12.94
N GLY A 334 -25.58 -16.07 11.71
CA GLY A 334 -25.07 -14.77 11.31
C GLY A 334 -25.96 -13.61 11.77
N GLU A 335 -25.44 -12.39 11.74
CA GLU A 335 -26.22 -11.18 12.07
C GLU A 335 -27.35 -10.91 11.06
N LYS A 336 -27.19 -11.37 9.81
CA LYS A 336 -28.18 -11.21 8.74
C LYS A 336 -28.92 -12.53 8.52
N GLU A 337 -30.21 -12.46 8.21
CA GLU A 337 -31.00 -13.64 7.82
C GLU A 337 -30.38 -14.29 6.56
N GLY A 338 -30.28 -15.62 6.57
CA GLY A 338 -29.63 -16.37 5.48
C GLY A 338 -28.11 -16.41 5.55
N TRP A 339 -27.50 -15.87 6.60
CA TRP A 339 -26.05 -15.92 6.84
C TRP A 339 -25.71 -16.77 8.05
N SER A 340 -24.49 -17.31 8.05
CA SER A 340 -23.90 -18.00 9.20
C SER A 340 -22.46 -17.54 9.41
N VAL A 341 -21.96 -17.67 10.62
CA VAL A 341 -20.55 -17.47 10.96
C VAL A 341 -19.92 -18.84 11.13
N LEU A 342 -18.98 -19.18 10.27
CA LEU A 342 -18.16 -20.37 10.38
C LEU A 342 -16.92 -20.03 11.22
N GLU A 343 -16.69 -20.77 12.30
CA GLU A 343 -15.55 -20.61 13.21
C GLU A 343 -14.65 -21.84 13.12
N LEU A 344 -13.41 -21.63 12.70
CA LEU A 344 -12.35 -22.63 12.68
C LEU A 344 -11.40 -22.35 13.84
N ILE A 345 -11.21 -23.33 14.72
CA ILE A 345 -10.25 -23.27 15.83
C ILE A 345 -9.24 -24.39 15.64
N ILE A 346 -7.97 -24.04 15.53
CA ILE A 346 -6.85 -24.99 15.51
C ILE A 346 -5.95 -24.67 16.70
N ALA A 347 -5.81 -25.63 17.60
CA ALA A 347 -4.98 -25.50 18.79
C ALA A 347 -3.96 -26.63 18.86
N ASP A 348 -2.76 -26.28 19.28
CA ASP A 348 -1.63 -27.18 19.51
C ASP A 348 -1.03 -26.97 20.90
N ASN A 349 -0.29 -27.96 21.40
CA ASN A 349 0.52 -27.84 22.61
C ASN A 349 2.02 -27.80 22.33
N GLY A 350 2.40 -27.20 21.20
CA GLY A 350 3.78 -27.07 20.73
C GLY A 350 4.61 -26.02 21.48
N ILE A 351 5.64 -25.53 20.82
CA ILE A 351 6.60 -24.57 21.41
C ILE A 351 5.98 -23.23 21.80
N GLY A 352 4.86 -22.86 21.20
CA GLY A 352 4.20 -21.56 21.41
C GLY A 352 5.03 -20.37 20.88
N MET A 353 4.61 -19.16 21.21
CA MET A 353 5.18 -17.92 20.70
C MET A 353 5.23 -16.84 21.78
N SER A 354 6.25 -15.95 21.72
CA SER A 354 6.36 -14.78 22.58
C SER A 354 5.25 -13.75 22.32
N GLU A 355 4.90 -12.94 23.31
CA GLU A 355 3.91 -11.86 23.16
C GLU A 355 4.34 -10.81 22.12
N GLU A 356 5.65 -10.60 21.98
CA GLU A 356 6.19 -9.68 20.99
C GLU A 356 5.98 -10.23 19.58
N PHE A 357 6.29 -11.50 19.33
CA PHE A 357 6.12 -12.13 18.02
C PHE A 357 4.65 -12.24 17.61
N GLN A 358 3.73 -12.50 18.56
CA GLN A 358 2.29 -12.54 18.28
C GLN A 358 1.75 -11.26 17.63
N LYS A 359 2.37 -10.09 17.88
CA LYS A 359 1.97 -8.82 17.25
C LYS A 359 2.33 -8.75 15.78
N HIS A 360 3.33 -9.52 15.37
CA HIS A 360 3.93 -9.49 14.04
C HIS A 360 3.71 -10.77 13.23
N ILE A 361 3.10 -11.81 13.80
CA ILE A 361 2.94 -13.12 13.14
C ILE A 361 2.19 -13.06 11.81
N PHE A 362 1.32 -12.08 11.63
CA PHE A 362 0.57 -11.86 10.40
C PHE A 362 1.27 -10.94 9.40
N GLU A 363 2.42 -10.40 9.74
CA GLU A 363 3.26 -9.68 8.81
C GLU A 363 4.00 -10.68 7.91
N SER A 364 4.06 -10.39 6.63
CA SER A 364 4.77 -11.25 5.67
C SER A 364 6.24 -11.38 6.06
N PHE A 365 6.79 -12.60 6.01
CA PHE A 365 8.17 -12.97 6.37
C PHE A 365 8.53 -12.87 7.85
N SER A 366 7.54 -12.77 8.73
CA SER A 366 7.79 -12.83 10.16
C SER A 366 8.17 -14.23 10.59
N GLN A 367 9.31 -14.35 11.27
CA GLN A 367 9.79 -15.58 11.91
C GLN A 367 10.32 -15.26 13.30
N GLU A 368 10.01 -16.10 14.28
CA GLU A 368 10.60 -15.98 15.59
C GLU A 368 12.02 -16.55 15.59
N ARG A 369 13.02 -15.79 16.11
CA ARG A 369 14.44 -16.18 16.08
C ARG A 369 14.71 -17.53 16.75
N SER A 370 13.91 -17.90 17.73
CA SER A 370 14.00 -19.20 18.40
C SER A 370 13.67 -20.40 17.49
N SER A 371 12.91 -20.20 16.41
CA SER A 371 12.62 -21.25 15.42
C SER A 371 13.78 -21.50 14.46
N SER A 372 14.60 -20.49 14.20
CA SER A 372 15.83 -20.63 13.39
C SER A 372 16.88 -21.51 14.06
N ASP A 373 16.97 -21.46 15.40
CA ASP A 373 17.94 -22.26 16.18
C ASP A 373 17.50 -23.73 16.31
N SER A 374 16.20 -24.01 16.13
CA SER A 374 15.62 -25.37 16.20
C SER A 374 15.69 -26.16 14.89
N GLY A 375 16.21 -25.59 13.80
CA GLY A 375 16.30 -26.23 12.48
C GLY A 375 14.95 -26.40 11.76
N ILE A 376 13.91 -25.70 12.22
CA ILE A 376 12.56 -25.78 11.65
C ILE A 376 12.41 -24.70 10.57
N GLU A 377 12.68 -25.06 9.31
CA GLU A 377 12.57 -24.15 8.15
C GLU A 377 11.14 -23.69 7.87
N GLY A 378 10.97 -22.42 7.47
CA GLY A 378 9.70 -21.87 7.00
C GLY A 378 9.91 -20.55 6.26
N SER A 379 9.09 -20.23 5.28
CA SER A 379 9.18 -18.98 4.49
C SER A 379 8.67 -17.74 5.23
N GLY A 380 7.89 -17.90 6.31
CA GLY A 380 7.22 -16.80 7.00
C GLY A 380 6.09 -16.15 6.18
N LEU A 381 5.70 -16.73 5.05
CA LEU A 381 4.64 -16.20 4.18
C LEU A 381 3.25 -16.68 4.57
N GLY A 382 3.12 -17.94 5.02
CA GLY A 382 1.82 -18.60 5.19
C GLY A 382 0.85 -17.83 6.10
N MET A 383 1.31 -17.28 7.22
CA MET A 383 0.41 -16.55 8.13
C MET A 383 0.02 -15.16 7.60
N GLY A 384 0.91 -14.52 6.84
CA GLY A 384 0.59 -13.28 6.12
C GLY A 384 -0.48 -13.51 5.04
N ILE A 385 -0.37 -14.60 4.28
CA ILE A 385 -1.38 -15.02 3.29
C ILE A 385 -2.71 -15.33 3.99
N VAL A 386 -2.69 -16.15 5.04
CA VAL A 386 -3.90 -16.46 5.83
C VAL A 386 -4.62 -15.19 6.28
N LYS A 387 -3.90 -14.21 6.83
CA LYS A 387 -4.51 -12.94 7.26
C LYS A 387 -5.19 -12.22 6.10
N LYS A 388 -4.52 -12.11 4.97
CA LYS A 388 -5.06 -11.43 3.79
C LYS A 388 -6.26 -12.15 3.19
N LEU A 389 -6.24 -13.48 3.12
CA LEU A 389 -7.38 -14.29 2.65
C LEU A 389 -8.58 -14.15 3.59
N VAL A 390 -8.36 -14.21 4.91
CA VAL A 390 -9.42 -13.99 5.90
C VAL A 390 -10.03 -12.59 5.76
N ASP A 391 -9.19 -11.56 5.55
CA ASP A 391 -9.67 -10.19 5.33
C ASP A 391 -10.45 -10.06 4.01
N LEU A 392 -9.99 -10.72 2.94
CA LEU A 392 -10.69 -10.76 1.64
C LEU A 392 -12.07 -11.42 1.78
N MET A 393 -12.20 -12.45 2.62
CA MET A 393 -13.46 -13.13 2.95
C MET A 393 -14.30 -12.38 4.02
N ASN A 394 -13.93 -11.14 4.36
CA ASN A 394 -14.57 -10.32 5.40
C ASN A 394 -14.61 -11.00 6.77
N GLY A 395 -13.64 -11.87 7.07
CA GLY A 395 -13.52 -12.59 8.30
C GLY A 395 -12.63 -11.92 9.34
N LYS A 396 -12.38 -12.66 10.43
CA LYS A 396 -11.43 -12.24 11.47
C LYS A 396 -10.58 -13.43 11.89
N ILE A 397 -9.26 -13.19 12.08
CA ILE A 397 -8.33 -14.15 12.66
C ILE A 397 -7.76 -13.60 13.95
N THR A 398 -7.64 -14.46 14.97
CA THR A 398 -7.00 -14.16 16.24
C THR A 398 -6.06 -15.29 16.63
N VAL A 399 -5.03 -14.99 17.41
CA VAL A 399 -4.08 -15.94 17.95
C VAL A 399 -3.94 -15.76 19.46
N GLN A 400 -3.85 -16.87 20.19
CA GLN A 400 -3.48 -16.92 21.59
C GLN A 400 -2.36 -17.93 21.74
N SER A 401 -1.22 -17.53 22.28
CA SER A 401 -0.07 -18.41 22.44
C SER A 401 0.75 -18.04 23.66
N LYS A 402 1.47 -19.01 24.21
CA LYS A 402 2.47 -18.80 25.25
C LYS A 402 3.66 -19.72 24.98
N PRO A 403 4.90 -19.26 25.17
CA PRO A 403 6.08 -20.10 25.06
C PRO A 403 5.95 -21.37 25.90
N GLY A 404 6.17 -22.53 25.30
CA GLY A 404 6.08 -23.85 25.94
C GLY A 404 4.67 -24.36 26.22
N ALA A 405 3.61 -23.62 25.87
CA ALA A 405 2.21 -24.03 26.11
C ALA A 405 1.39 -24.21 24.82
N GLY A 406 2.01 -23.93 23.65
CA GLY A 406 1.37 -24.06 22.35
C GLY A 406 0.65 -22.81 21.88
N SER A 407 -0.13 -22.96 20.80
CA SER A 407 -0.85 -21.87 20.14
C SER A 407 -2.29 -22.27 19.82
N THR A 408 -3.18 -21.29 19.81
CA THR A 408 -4.56 -21.44 19.39
C THR A 408 -4.88 -20.33 18.37
N PHE A 409 -5.22 -20.74 17.17
CA PHE A 409 -5.70 -19.85 16.11
C PHE A 409 -7.21 -19.99 16.01
N THR A 410 -7.90 -18.86 15.97
CA THR A 410 -9.36 -18.81 15.79
C THR A 410 -9.67 -17.92 14.59
N ILE A 411 -10.39 -18.47 13.63
CA ILE A 411 -10.84 -17.78 12.41
C ILE A 411 -12.35 -17.78 12.40
N THR A 412 -12.94 -16.64 12.05
CA THR A 412 -14.39 -16.51 11.88
C THR A 412 -14.68 -15.94 10.49
N LEU A 413 -15.52 -16.63 9.72
CA LEU A 413 -15.91 -16.25 8.37
C LEU A 413 -17.42 -16.07 8.29
N PRO A 414 -17.94 -14.87 7.94
CA PRO A 414 -19.36 -14.68 7.66
C PRO A 414 -19.69 -15.19 6.26
N LEU A 415 -20.49 -16.24 6.15
CA LEU A 415 -20.79 -16.93 4.89
C LEU A 415 -22.30 -17.04 4.67
N LYS A 416 -22.73 -16.92 3.42
CA LYS A 416 -24.13 -17.05 3.02
C LYS A 416 -24.53 -18.53 2.99
N ILE A 417 -25.69 -18.85 3.53
CA ILE A 417 -26.23 -20.22 3.52
C ILE A 417 -26.80 -20.51 2.14
N ALA A 418 -26.42 -21.64 1.54
CA ALA A 418 -26.97 -22.07 0.25
C ALA A 418 -28.40 -22.61 0.41
N ASN A 419 -29.32 -22.15 -0.44
CA ASN A 419 -30.71 -22.58 -0.45
C ASN A 419 -30.87 -24.02 -0.95
N ALA A 420 -31.95 -24.71 -0.57
CA ALA A 420 -32.19 -26.10 -0.95
C ALA A 420 -32.30 -26.30 -2.47
N GLU A 421 -32.79 -25.29 -3.19
CA GLU A 421 -32.97 -25.29 -4.65
C GLU A 421 -31.64 -25.13 -5.43
N GLU A 422 -30.63 -24.55 -4.81
CA GLU A 422 -29.29 -24.32 -5.38
C GLU A 422 -28.38 -25.56 -5.27
N ARG A 423 -28.81 -26.60 -4.53
CA ARG A 423 -28.01 -27.80 -4.19
C ARG A 423 -28.03 -28.89 -5.29
N ASN A 424 -27.94 -28.54 -6.56
CA ASN A 424 -27.95 -29.57 -7.60
C ASN A 424 -26.53 -30.13 -7.82
N PRO A 425 -26.23 -31.37 -7.37
CA PRO A 425 -24.90 -31.95 -7.51
C PRO A 425 -24.69 -32.45 -8.94
N LYS A 426 -24.05 -31.64 -9.77
CA LYS A 426 -23.45 -32.13 -11.02
C LYS A 426 -21.96 -32.45 -10.81
N HIS A 427 -21.66 -33.39 -9.94
CA HIS A 427 -20.39 -34.10 -9.98
C HIS A 427 -20.69 -35.60 -9.83
N ALA A 428 -20.73 -36.28 -10.96
CA ALA A 428 -20.75 -37.72 -11.00
C ALA A 428 -19.35 -38.26 -10.67
N ASP A 429 -19.24 -39.02 -9.58
CA ASP A 429 -18.10 -39.93 -9.35
C ASP A 429 -18.06 -40.96 -10.46
N GLY A 430 -17.29 -40.68 -11.50
CA GLY A 430 -16.96 -41.64 -12.55
C GLY A 430 -15.68 -42.38 -12.16
N GLN A 431 -15.76 -43.69 -11.89
CA GLN A 431 -14.57 -44.55 -11.84
C GLN A 431 -13.78 -44.39 -13.15
N LEU A 432 -12.54 -43.93 -13.04
CA LEU A 432 -11.61 -43.72 -14.15
C LEU A 432 -11.28 -45.04 -14.84
N ASN A 433 -11.66 -45.19 -16.10
CA ASN A 433 -11.38 -46.37 -16.91
C ASN A 433 -10.26 -46.04 -17.92
N ILE A 434 -9.02 -46.07 -17.48
CA ILE A 434 -7.81 -45.66 -18.22
C ILE A 434 -7.66 -46.37 -19.57
N LYS A 435 -8.18 -47.59 -19.74
CA LYS A 435 -8.19 -48.33 -21.03
C LYS A 435 -8.84 -47.60 -22.20
N LYS A 436 -9.53 -46.47 -21.98
CA LYS A 436 -10.17 -45.67 -23.05
C LYS A 436 -9.19 -44.75 -23.80
N LEU A 437 -8.00 -44.50 -23.28
CA LEU A 437 -7.07 -43.51 -23.85
C LEU A 437 -6.06 -44.14 -24.84
N GLU A 438 -5.86 -45.45 -24.80
CA GLU A 438 -4.89 -46.16 -25.64
C GLU A 438 -5.17 -45.93 -27.14
N GLY A 439 -4.15 -45.47 -27.88
CA GLY A 439 -4.24 -45.21 -29.32
C GLY A 439 -4.93 -43.92 -29.72
N LYS A 440 -5.42 -43.10 -28.78
CA LYS A 440 -5.98 -41.77 -29.08
C LYS A 440 -4.87 -40.79 -29.45
N ARG A 441 -5.17 -39.87 -30.39
CA ARG A 441 -4.24 -38.79 -30.79
C ARG A 441 -4.62 -37.47 -30.17
N VAL A 442 -3.63 -36.83 -29.60
CA VAL A 442 -3.75 -35.48 -29.03
C VAL A 442 -2.79 -34.54 -29.75
N LEU A 443 -3.28 -33.36 -30.13
CA LEU A 443 -2.44 -32.29 -30.62
C LEU A 443 -2.01 -31.43 -29.43
N LEU A 444 -0.75 -31.49 -29.07
CA LEU A 444 -0.14 -30.70 -28.02
C LEU A 444 0.37 -29.38 -28.61
N VAL A 445 -0.10 -28.24 -28.11
CA VAL A 445 0.35 -26.93 -28.56
C VAL A 445 1.14 -26.28 -27.43
N GLU A 446 2.45 -26.20 -27.59
CA GLU A 446 3.39 -25.77 -26.55
C GLU A 446 4.63 -25.18 -27.24
N ASP A 447 5.00 -23.94 -26.91
CA ASP A 447 6.14 -23.24 -27.50
C ASP A 447 7.47 -23.62 -26.84
N ASN A 448 7.45 -24.01 -25.57
CA ASN A 448 8.64 -24.40 -24.82
C ASN A 448 9.00 -25.89 -25.09
N ASP A 449 10.22 -26.12 -25.59
CA ASP A 449 10.67 -27.47 -25.96
C ASP A 449 10.69 -28.43 -24.76
N LEU A 450 11.16 -27.99 -23.60
CA LEU A 450 11.24 -28.83 -22.40
C LEU A 450 9.85 -29.21 -21.88
N ASN A 451 8.92 -28.23 -21.84
CA ASN A 451 7.54 -28.51 -21.42
C ASN A 451 6.86 -29.49 -22.39
N ALA A 452 7.09 -29.32 -23.70
CA ALA A 452 6.55 -30.20 -24.72
C ALA A 452 7.09 -31.63 -24.61
N GLU A 453 8.40 -31.80 -24.35
CA GLU A 453 9.05 -33.07 -24.13
C GLU A 453 8.45 -33.80 -22.93
N ILE A 454 8.39 -33.14 -21.76
CA ILE A 454 7.81 -33.69 -20.53
C ILE A 454 6.35 -34.11 -20.74
N ALA A 455 5.53 -33.21 -21.31
CA ALA A 455 4.13 -33.52 -21.58
C ALA A 455 3.95 -34.69 -22.55
N THR A 456 4.82 -34.79 -23.57
CA THR A 456 4.80 -35.87 -24.56
C THR A 456 5.16 -37.21 -23.90
N GLU A 457 6.22 -37.26 -23.11
CA GLU A 457 6.63 -38.49 -22.41
C GLU A 457 5.53 -38.97 -21.46
N LEU A 458 5.05 -38.10 -20.57
CA LEU A 458 4.01 -38.43 -19.59
C LEU A 458 2.73 -38.96 -20.24
N LEU A 459 2.27 -38.37 -21.34
CA LEU A 459 1.06 -38.79 -22.04
C LEU A 459 1.29 -40.05 -22.90
N THR A 460 2.50 -40.23 -23.41
CA THR A 460 2.86 -41.43 -24.20
C THR A 460 2.95 -42.68 -23.31
N GLU A 461 3.41 -42.53 -22.06
CA GLU A 461 3.39 -43.61 -21.06
C GLU A 461 1.97 -44.13 -20.79
N GLU A 462 0.96 -43.26 -20.91
CA GLU A 462 -0.45 -43.63 -20.79
C GLU A 462 -1.10 -44.14 -22.11
N GLY A 463 -0.27 -44.39 -23.15
CA GLY A 463 -0.70 -44.92 -24.43
C GLY A 463 -1.33 -43.90 -25.39
N ILE A 464 -1.16 -42.62 -25.15
CA ILE A 464 -1.68 -41.54 -25.99
C ILE A 464 -0.63 -41.17 -27.05
N MET A 465 -1.07 -41.00 -28.31
CA MET A 465 -0.20 -40.54 -29.39
C MET A 465 -0.19 -39.00 -29.42
N ILE A 466 0.99 -38.39 -29.31
CA ILE A 466 1.14 -36.93 -29.28
C ILE A 466 1.77 -36.44 -30.58
N GLU A 467 1.19 -35.37 -31.13
CA GLU A 467 1.82 -34.56 -32.16
C GLU A 467 1.90 -33.12 -31.64
N ARG A 468 3.07 -32.49 -31.81
CA ARG A 468 3.34 -31.15 -31.27
C ARG A 468 3.17 -30.07 -32.34
N ALA A 469 2.57 -28.92 -31.93
CA ALA A 469 2.62 -27.65 -32.64
C ALA A 469 3.29 -26.60 -31.75
N GLU A 470 4.18 -25.80 -32.29
CA GLU A 470 5.00 -24.83 -31.52
C GLU A 470 4.26 -23.53 -31.21
N ASN A 471 3.11 -23.25 -31.80
CA ASN A 471 2.28 -22.04 -31.58
C ASN A 471 0.89 -22.22 -32.17
N GLY A 472 0.01 -21.24 -31.92
CA GLY A 472 -1.36 -21.28 -32.42
C GLY A 472 -1.50 -21.33 -33.95
N VAL A 473 -0.56 -20.73 -34.70
CA VAL A 473 -0.59 -20.78 -36.18
C VAL A 473 -0.26 -22.19 -36.68
N ALA A 474 0.81 -22.78 -36.14
CA ALA A 474 1.20 -24.17 -36.47
C ALA A 474 0.09 -25.17 -36.09
N CYS A 475 -0.57 -24.95 -34.94
CA CYS A 475 -1.72 -25.74 -34.52
C CYS A 475 -2.85 -25.71 -35.56
N ILE A 476 -3.28 -24.54 -35.98
CA ILE A 476 -4.37 -24.38 -36.98
C ILE A 476 -3.97 -25.04 -38.31
N ASP A 477 -2.72 -24.88 -38.74
CA ASP A 477 -2.22 -25.42 -40.00
C ASP A 477 -2.21 -26.95 -39.98
N MET A 478 -1.67 -27.55 -38.92
CA MET A 478 -1.67 -29.01 -38.70
C MET A 478 -3.10 -29.55 -38.60
N PHE A 479 -3.95 -28.88 -37.83
CA PHE A 479 -5.32 -29.31 -37.61
C PHE A 479 -6.16 -29.23 -38.90
N ASN A 480 -5.97 -28.21 -39.73
CA ASN A 480 -6.64 -28.08 -41.02
C ASN A 480 -6.23 -29.18 -42.02
N LYS A 481 -4.94 -29.51 -42.06
CA LYS A 481 -4.40 -30.58 -42.94
C LYS A 481 -4.80 -31.98 -42.50
N ALA A 482 -5.08 -32.17 -41.22
CA ALA A 482 -5.47 -33.47 -40.68
C ALA A 482 -6.84 -33.92 -41.23
N LYS A 483 -7.02 -35.25 -41.38
CA LYS A 483 -8.32 -35.83 -41.69
C LYS A 483 -9.31 -35.58 -40.54
N GLN A 484 -10.60 -35.65 -40.85
CA GLN A 484 -11.63 -35.59 -39.82
C GLN A 484 -11.42 -36.71 -38.78
N ASN A 485 -11.59 -36.39 -37.49
CA ASN A 485 -11.39 -37.27 -36.34
C ASN A 485 -9.94 -37.83 -36.21
N TYR A 486 -8.95 -37.17 -36.84
CA TYR A 486 -7.54 -37.57 -36.69
C TYR A 486 -7.01 -37.29 -35.29
N TYR A 487 -7.31 -36.12 -34.76
CA TYR A 487 -7.10 -35.76 -33.36
C TYR A 487 -8.38 -35.94 -32.55
N SER A 488 -8.26 -36.46 -31.35
CA SER A 488 -9.36 -36.63 -30.41
C SER A 488 -9.53 -35.42 -29.48
N LEU A 489 -8.44 -34.67 -29.25
CA LEU A 489 -8.40 -33.52 -28.32
C LEU A 489 -7.20 -32.63 -28.67
N ILE A 490 -7.29 -31.34 -28.35
CA ILE A 490 -6.19 -30.39 -28.40
C ILE A 490 -5.86 -29.97 -26.98
N LEU A 491 -4.59 -30.12 -26.56
CA LEU A 491 -4.01 -29.52 -25.38
C LEU A 491 -3.36 -28.21 -25.81
N MET A 492 -3.88 -27.06 -25.33
CA MET A 492 -3.53 -25.74 -25.84
C MET A 492 -2.88 -24.87 -24.76
N ASP A 493 -1.60 -24.56 -24.91
CA ASP A 493 -1.01 -23.50 -24.10
C ASP A 493 -1.67 -22.16 -24.42
N ILE A 494 -1.92 -21.37 -23.39
CA ILE A 494 -2.52 -20.03 -23.53
C ILE A 494 -1.47 -19.03 -23.98
N GLN A 495 -0.28 -19.05 -23.36
CA GLN A 495 0.76 -18.02 -23.56
C GLN A 495 1.80 -18.51 -24.56
N MET A 496 1.61 -18.20 -25.82
CA MET A 496 2.53 -18.54 -26.90
C MET A 496 2.82 -17.34 -27.80
N PRO A 497 4.01 -17.28 -28.41
CA PRO A 497 4.36 -16.26 -29.39
C PRO A 497 3.54 -16.40 -30.68
N ILE A 498 3.49 -15.34 -31.49
CA ILE A 498 2.85 -15.25 -32.82
C ILE A 498 1.32 -15.31 -32.71
N MET A 499 0.76 -16.34 -32.12
CA MET A 499 -0.69 -16.50 -31.88
C MET A 499 -0.89 -17.25 -30.56
N ASN A 500 -1.56 -16.63 -29.62
CA ASN A 500 -1.88 -17.22 -28.32
C ASN A 500 -3.00 -18.24 -28.40
N GLY A 501 -3.17 -19.05 -27.33
CA GLY A 501 -4.15 -20.12 -27.30
C GLY A 501 -5.60 -19.66 -27.39
N TYR A 502 -5.93 -18.49 -26.86
CA TYR A 502 -7.29 -17.91 -26.94
C TYR A 502 -7.66 -17.58 -28.38
N GLU A 503 -6.74 -16.99 -29.13
CA GLU A 503 -6.97 -16.66 -30.53
C GLU A 503 -7.04 -17.91 -31.40
N ALA A 504 -6.14 -18.88 -31.16
CA ALA A 504 -6.13 -20.16 -31.86
C ALA A 504 -7.46 -20.91 -31.65
N SER A 505 -7.95 -20.97 -30.40
CA SER A 505 -9.22 -21.61 -30.08
C SER A 505 -10.40 -20.96 -30.82
N ARG A 506 -10.50 -19.62 -30.78
CA ARG A 506 -11.56 -18.90 -31.53
C ARG A 506 -11.53 -19.22 -33.00
N ARG A 507 -10.35 -19.23 -33.64
CA ARG A 507 -10.21 -19.57 -35.07
C ARG A 507 -10.58 -21.01 -35.37
N ILE A 508 -10.29 -21.94 -34.45
CA ILE A 508 -10.75 -23.33 -34.59
C ILE A 508 -12.27 -23.42 -34.53
N ARG A 509 -12.91 -22.67 -33.64
CA ARG A 509 -14.38 -22.64 -33.52
C ARG A 509 -15.07 -21.98 -34.73
N GLU A 510 -14.38 -21.11 -35.47
CA GLU A 510 -14.86 -20.45 -36.69
C GLU A 510 -14.69 -21.30 -37.97
N LEU A 511 -14.08 -22.50 -37.88
CA LEU A 511 -13.91 -23.37 -39.04
C LEU A 511 -15.28 -23.78 -39.63
N LYS A 512 -15.39 -23.76 -40.95
CA LYS A 512 -16.63 -24.12 -41.68
C LYS A 512 -16.98 -25.60 -41.53
N ASP A 513 -16.04 -26.45 -41.22
CA ASP A 513 -16.27 -27.85 -40.94
C ASP A 513 -16.81 -28.01 -39.51
N GLY A 514 -18.10 -28.26 -39.39
CA GLY A 514 -18.81 -28.33 -38.12
C GLY A 514 -18.29 -29.42 -37.17
N ASN A 515 -17.71 -30.48 -37.69
CA ASN A 515 -17.11 -31.54 -36.85
C ASN A 515 -15.73 -31.11 -36.31
N LYS A 516 -14.91 -30.48 -37.16
CA LYS A 516 -13.62 -29.92 -36.71
C LYS A 516 -13.79 -28.79 -35.71
N SER A 517 -14.78 -27.91 -35.91
CA SER A 517 -15.01 -26.80 -34.98
C SER A 517 -15.45 -27.24 -33.58
N GLN A 518 -15.90 -28.47 -33.39
CA GLN A 518 -16.36 -29.01 -32.10
C GLN A 518 -15.28 -29.85 -31.35
N ILE A 519 -14.06 -29.95 -31.88
CA ILE A 519 -13.00 -30.72 -31.19
C ILE A 519 -12.82 -30.23 -29.75
N PRO A 520 -12.71 -31.11 -28.76
CA PRO A 520 -12.39 -30.70 -27.41
C PRO A 520 -11.04 -29.98 -27.35
N ILE A 521 -11.02 -28.82 -26.70
CA ILE A 521 -9.80 -28.03 -26.44
C ILE A 521 -9.68 -27.86 -24.94
N VAL A 522 -8.59 -28.35 -24.35
CA VAL A 522 -8.24 -28.16 -22.94
C VAL A 522 -7.10 -27.18 -22.87
N ALA A 523 -7.31 -26.08 -22.15
CA ALA A 523 -6.29 -25.07 -21.94
C ALA A 523 -5.20 -25.59 -20.99
N MET A 524 -3.95 -25.27 -21.27
CA MET A 524 -2.84 -25.37 -20.32
C MET A 524 -2.49 -23.96 -19.87
N THR A 525 -2.68 -23.66 -18.59
CA THR A 525 -2.52 -22.31 -18.04
C THR A 525 -1.31 -22.25 -17.10
N ALA A 526 -0.57 -21.14 -17.09
CA ALA A 526 0.48 -20.94 -16.10
C ALA A 526 -0.08 -20.84 -14.66
N ASN A 527 -1.38 -20.58 -14.53
CA ASN A 527 -2.06 -20.42 -13.26
C ASN A 527 -3.48 -21.03 -13.31
N ALA A 528 -3.90 -21.65 -12.22
CA ALA A 528 -5.23 -22.27 -12.07
C ALA A 528 -6.35 -21.26 -11.71
N PHE A 529 -6.23 -19.98 -12.13
CA PHE A 529 -7.15 -18.94 -11.67
C PHE A 529 -8.44 -18.89 -12.48
N GLU A 530 -9.53 -18.51 -11.79
CA GLU A 530 -10.87 -18.39 -12.35
C GLU A 530 -10.96 -17.42 -13.54
N GLU A 531 -10.15 -16.36 -13.58
CA GLU A 531 -10.12 -15.43 -14.72
C GLU A 531 -9.60 -16.11 -15.98
N ASP A 532 -8.51 -16.87 -15.87
CA ASP A 532 -7.94 -17.63 -17.01
C ASP A 532 -8.93 -18.70 -17.48
N LYS A 533 -9.60 -19.38 -16.55
CA LYS A 533 -10.67 -20.33 -16.84
C LYS A 533 -11.85 -19.68 -17.55
N LYS A 534 -12.34 -18.54 -17.05
CA LYS A 534 -13.43 -17.79 -17.69
C LYS A 534 -13.03 -17.33 -19.09
N MET A 535 -11.81 -16.84 -19.27
CA MET A 535 -11.29 -16.44 -20.59
C MET A 535 -11.12 -17.63 -21.53
N ALA A 536 -10.64 -18.77 -21.05
CA ALA A 536 -10.54 -20.00 -21.83
C ALA A 536 -11.90 -20.47 -22.32
N LEU A 537 -12.89 -20.56 -21.44
CA LEU A 537 -14.28 -20.92 -21.78
C LEU A 537 -14.91 -19.90 -22.74
N ALA A 538 -14.73 -18.61 -22.51
CA ALA A 538 -15.24 -17.55 -23.40
C ALA A 538 -14.57 -17.58 -24.78
N SER A 539 -13.38 -18.12 -24.89
CA SER A 539 -12.65 -18.33 -26.15
C SER A 539 -13.03 -19.64 -26.86
N GLY A 540 -13.99 -20.39 -26.32
CA GLY A 540 -14.49 -21.64 -26.90
C GLY A 540 -13.71 -22.89 -26.49
N MET A 541 -12.84 -22.84 -25.47
CA MET A 541 -12.21 -24.01 -24.89
C MET A 541 -13.20 -24.77 -23.99
N ASN A 542 -12.95 -26.03 -23.74
CA ASN A 542 -13.87 -26.92 -23.01
C ASN A 542 -13.53 -27.04 -21.53
N ASP A 543 -12.23 -27.00 -21.20
CA ASP A 543 -11.71 -27.11 -19.84
C ASP A 543 -10.31 -26.53 -19.75
N HIS A 544 -9.72 -26.57 -18.55
CA HIS A 544 -8.34 -26.09 -18.33
C HIS A 544 -7.59 -26.98 -17.33
N VAL A 545 -6.25 -26.99 -17.41
CA VAL A 545 -5.33 -27.61 -16.49
C VAL A 545 -4.18 -26.65 -16.21
N ALA A 546 -3.77 -26.53 -14.96
CA ALA A 546 -2.64 -25.70 -14.57
C ALA A 546 -1.29 -26.34 -14.95
N LYS A 547 -0.32 -25.52 -15.30
CA LYS A 547 1.09 -25.89 -15.38
C LYS A 547 1.77 -25.68 -14.00
N PRO A 548 2.69 -26.54 -13.56
CA PRO A 548 3.18 -27.73 -14.27
C PRO A 548 2.14 -28.83 -14.33
N ILE A 549 2.19 -29.63 -15.39
CA ILE A 549 1.23 -30.71 -15.66
C ILE A 549 1.27 -31.76 -14.53
N ASP A 550 0.14 -31.89 -13.82
CA ASP A 550 -0.10 -33.01 -12.89
C ASP A 550 -1.00 -34.03 -13.57
N MET A 551 -0.46 -35.25 -13.75
CA MET A 551 -1.19 -36.33 -14.40
C MET A 551 -2.44 -36.76 -13.63
N ASN A 552 -2.48 -36.58 -12.32
CA ASN A 552 -3.67 -36.85 -11.50
C ASN A 552 -4.83 -35.88 -11.80
N VAL A 553 -4.55 -34.70 -12.39
CA VAL A 553 -5.53 -33.72 -12.83
C VAL A 553 -5.76 -33.82 -14.33
N LEU A 554 -4.70 -33.93 -15.12
CA LEU A 554 -4.77 -33.94 -16.58
C LEU A 554 -5.51 -35.16 -17.12
N LEU A 555 -5.21 -36.38 -16.65
CA LEU A 555 -5.86 -37.60 -17.14
C LEU A 555 -7.37 -37.59 -16.92
N PRO A 556 -7.91 -37.31 -15.71
CA PRO A 556 -9.34 -37.20 -15.52
C PRO A 556 -9.99 -36.14 -16.42
N THR A 557 -9.32 -35.00 -16.63
CA THR A 557 -9.82 -33.92 -17.49
C THR A 557 -9.88 -34.35 -18.96
N ILE A 558 -8.83 -35.01 -19.48
CA ILE A 558 -8.80 -35.56 -20.85
C ILE A 558 -9.89 -36.62 -21.03
N MET A 559 -10.02 -37.54 -20.08
CA MET A 559 -10.99 -38.64 -20.13
C MET A 559 -12.43 -38.19 -20.18
N LYS A 560 -12.74 -37.02 -19.63
CA LYS A 560 -14.08 -36.41 -19.67
C LYS A 560 -14.51 -36.07 -21.11
N TYR A 561 -13.55 -35.81 -22.00
CA TYR A 561 -13.77 -35.34 -23.37
C TYR A 561 -13.42 -36.35 -24.47
N MET A 562 -12.80 -37.47 -24.11
CA MET A 562 -12.42 -38.57 -25.02
C MET A 562 -13.27 -39.83 -24.82
#